data_b650f4441fe23438b409b973aa36df49
#
_entry.id   b650f4441fe23438b409b973aa36df49
#
_cell.length_a   1.000
_cell.length_b   1.000
_cell.length_c   1.000
_cell.angle_alpha   90.00
_cell.angle_beta   90.00
_cell.angle_gamma   90.00
#
_symmetry.space_group_name_H-M   'P 1'
#
loop_
_entity.id
_entity.type
_entity.pdbx_description
1 polymer ?
#
loop_
_entity_poly.entity_id
_entity_poly.type
_entity_poly.pdbx_seq_one_letter_code
_entity_poly.pdbx_strand_id
1 'polypeptide(L)'
;MRNVTLLNNVAADVQQITAEVNMDQRTEWKVYINTAGLNGRPQLYIEDNNSPSKNETPTGDWNPICNTCNDVDYFTLDDTVITIEKKDFKANWFRIRVEPTDNTAGTISVSLSYKTFP
;
A
#
# COMPACT_ATOMS: atom_id res chain seq x y z
N MET A 1 15.73 -4.48 -9.38
CA MET A 1 14.39 -4.37 -8.79
C MET A 1 14.35 -5.05 -7.43
N ARG A 2 13.78 -4.41 -6.47
CA ARG A 2 13.65 -4.97 -5.12
C ARG A 2 12.24 -5.49 -4.90
N ASN A 3 12.12 -6.60 -4.18
CA ASN A 3 10.84 -7.19 -3.83
C ASN A 3 10.75 -7.26 -2.31
N VAL A 4 9.62 -6.77 -1.77
CA VAL A 4 9.38 -6.75 -0.33
C VAL A 4 7.99 -7.31 -0.06
N THR A 5 7.90 -8.25 0.87
CA THR A 5 6.60 -8.68 1.39
C THR A 5 6.19 -7.73 2.49
N LEU A 6 5.12 -6.96 2.26
CA LEU A 6 4.62 -5.99 3.23
C LEU A 6 3.66 -6.62 4.22
N LEU A 7 2.74 -7.46 3.73
CA LEU A 7 1.82 -8.24 4.56
C LEU A 7 1.84 -9.67 4.04
N ASN A 8 1.93 -10.64 4.94
CA ASN A 8 1.99 -12.05 4.56
C ASN A 8 0.87 -12.83 5.24
N ASN A 9 -0.23 -13.00 4.52
CA ASN A 9 -1.37 -13.80 4.95
C ASN A 9 -1.89 -13.39 6.33
N VAL A 10 -2.06 -12.08 6.52
CA VAL A 10 -2.52 -11.52 7.79
C VAL A 10 -4.04 -11.36 7.79
N ALA A 11 -4.62 -11.17 8.98
CA ALA A 11 -6.06 -11.00 9.14
C ALA A 11 -6.55 -9.74 8.40
N ALA A 12 -7.61 -9.89 7.62
CA ALA A 12 -8.23 -8.79 6.89
C ALA A 12 -9.42 -8.17 7.64
N ASP A 13 -9.73 -8.66 8.82
CA ASP A 13 -10.82 -8.17 9.66
C ASP A 13 -10.38 -7.15 10.71
N VAL A 14 -9.10 -6.76 10.68
CA VAL A 14 -8.53 -5.72 11.55
C VAL A 14 -7.71 -4.77 10.70
N GLN A 15 -7.48 -3.57 11.22
CA GLN A 15 -6.61 -2.61 10.55
C GLN A 15 -5.19 -3.16 10.42
N GLN A 16 -4.61 -3.01 9.24
CA GLN A 16 -3.23 -3.35 8.97
C GLN A 16 -2.49 -2.11 8.45
N ILE A 17 -1.33 -1.83 9.00
CA ILE A 17 -0.45 -0.77 8.52
C ILE A 17 0.92 -1.40 8.29
N THR A 18 1.44 -1.27 7.07
CA THR A 18 2.73 -1.86 6.74
C THR A 18 3.88 -1.03 7.29
N ALA A 19 5.08 -1.62 7.29
CA ALA A 19 6.29 -0.87 7.55
C ALA A 19 6.47 0.21 6.48
N GLU A 20 7.11 1.32 6.86
CA GLU A 20 7.42 2.40 5.94
C GLU A 20 8.57 1.99 5.03
N VAL A 21 8.46 2.31 3.75
CA VAL A 21 9.50 2.03 2.76
C VAL A 21 10.09 3.33 2.26
N ASN A 22 11.40 3.45 2.33
CA ASN A 22 12.10 4.63 1.82
C ASN A 22 12.26 4.50 0.30
N MET A 23 11.57 5.36 -0.44
CA MET A 23 11.57 5.36 -1.90
C MET A 23 12.55 6.35 -2.51
N ASP A 24 13.10 7.25 -1.70
CA ASP A 24 14.11 8.23 -2.11
C ASP A 24 13.76 9.00 -3.40
N GLN A 25 12.51 9.42 -3.49
CA GLN A 25 11.94 10.35 -4.48
C GLN A 25 11.77 9.85 -5.92
N ARG A 26 12.55 8.93 -6.43
CA ARG A 26 12.44 8.55 -7.84
C ARG A 26 12.30 7.05 -7.97
N THR A 27 11.08 6.60 -7.88
CA THR A 27 10.82 5.18 -7.80
C THR A 27 9.68 4.79 -8.72
N GLU A 28 9.86 3.70 -9.41
CA GLU A 28 8.79 2.97 -10.08
C GLU A 28 8.43 1.78 -9.20
N TRP A 29 7.14 1.57 -8.95
CA TRP A 29 6.73 0.46 -8.10
C TRP A 29 5.48 -0.24 -8.62
N LYS A 30 5.36 -1.51 -8.22
CA LYS A 30 4.15 -2.32 -8.37
C LYS A 30 3.77 -2.92 -7.04
N VAL A 31 2.49 -2.89 -6.74
CA VAL A 31 1.93 -3.52 -5.55
C VAL A 31 1.03 -4.66 -6.02
N TYR A 32 1.24 -5.83 -5.44
CA TYR A 32 0.42 -7.02 -5.69
C TYR A 32 -0.37 -7.31 -4.42
N ILE A 33 -1.68 -7.36 -4.56
CA ILE A 33 -2.60 -7.55 -3.44
C ILE A 33 -3.38 -8.82 -3.69
N ASN A 34 -3.37 -9.74 -2.73
CA ASN A 34 -4.10 -10.99 -2.80
C ASN A 34 -4.93 -11.16 -1.53
N THR A 35 -6.23 -11.35 -1.68
CA THR A 35 -7.14 -11.55 -0.57
C THR A 35 -7.87 -12.87 -0.73
N ALA A 36 -8.29 -13.47 0.39
CA ALA A 36 -9.04 -14.72 0.40
C ALA A 36 -10.01 -14.77 1.57
N GLY A 37 -11.21 -15.25 1.32
CA GLY A 37 -12.21 -15.48 2.36
C GLY A 37 -12.86 -14.23 2.91
N LEU A 38 -12.86 -13.14 2.18
CA LEU A 38 -13.53 -11.90 2.61
C LEU A 38 -15.04 -12.07 2.63
N ASN A 39 -15.72 -11.44 3.57
CA ASN A 39 -17.18 -11.35 3.59
C ASN A 39 -17.69 -9.92 3.43
N GLY A 40 -16.81 -8.97 3.32
CA GLY A 40 -17.09 -7.56 3.05
C GLY A 40 -16.06 -7.00 2.10
N ARG A 41 -15.92 -5.68 2.07
CA ARG A 41 -15.04 -5.01 1.15
C ARG A 41 -14.07 -4.09 1.89
N PRO A 42 -12.92 -4.60 2.34
CA PRO A 42 -11.90 -3.75 2.96
C PRO A 42 -11.43 -2.68 1.99
N GLN A 43 -10.94 -1.59 2.52
CA GLN A 43 -10.38 -0.48 1.75
C GLN A 43 -8.87 -0.44 1.96
N LEU A 44 -8.12 -0.36 0.86
CA LEU A 44 -6.67 -0.29 0.90
C LEU A 44 -6.24 1.10 0.47
N TYR A 45 -5.44 1.75 1.31
CA TYR A 45 -4.87 3.07 1.04
C TYR A 45 -3.38 2.91 0.77
N ILE A 46 -2.93 3.48 -0.33
CA ILE A 46 -1.51 3.66 -0.60
C ILE A 46 -1.17 5.07 -0.17
N GLU A 47 -0.24 5.21 0.77
CA GLU A 47 0.04 6.49 1.39
C GLU A 47 1.48 6.92 1.15
N ASP A 48 1.69 8.21 0.97
CA ASP A 48 3.00 8.78 0.81
C ASP A 48 3.32 9.80 1.92
N ASN A 49 4.60 10.09 2.06
CA ASN A 49 5.09 11.06 3.03
C ASN A 49 6.38 11.66 2.49
N ASN A 50 6.52 12.97 2.59
CA ASN A 50 7.67 13.69 2.05
C ASN A 50 8.71 14.09 3.10
N SER A 51 8.72 13.44 4.25
CA SER A 51 9.83 13.61 5.20
C SER A 51 11.15 13.28 4.50
N PRO A 52 12.25 13.94 4.89
CA PRO A 52 13.54 13.68 4.26
C PRO A 52 13.90 12.20 4.28
N SER A 53 14.37 11.70 3.15
CA SER A 53 14.73 10.28 3.00
C SER A 53 15.91 9.86 3.88
N LYS A 54 16.70 10.81 4.36
CA LYS A 54 17.81 10.57 5.27
C LYS A 54 17.37 10.34 6.72
N ASN A 55 16.11 10.62 7.06
CA ASN A 55 15.59 10.35 8.40
C ASN A 55 15.48 8.85 8.63
N GLU A 56 15.61 8.42 9.89
CA GLU A 56 15.39 7.01 10.23
C GLU A 56 13.90 6.63 10.07
N THR A 57 13.01 7.56 10.43
CA THR A 57 11.57 7.36 10.31
C THR A 57 10.94 8.62 9.73
N PRO A 58 9.88 8.48 8.93
CA PRO A 58 9.14 9.64 8.45
C PRO A 58 8.36 10.29 9.59
N THR A 59 8.21 11.60 9.50
CA THR A 59 7.42 12.39 10.45
C THR A 59 6.33 13.13 9.70
N GLY A 60 5.33 13.64 10.44
CA GLY A 60 4.24 14.39 9.85
C GLY A 60 3.16 13.50 9.25
N ASP A 61 2.33 14.08 8.42
CA ASP A 61 1.12 13.43 7.93
C ASP A 61 1.40 12.51 6.75
N TRP A 62 0.67 11.41 6.70
CA TRP A 62 0.60 10.53 5.56
C TRP A 62 -0.57 10.93 4.67
N ASN A 63 -0.34 10.99 3.37
CA ASN A 63 -1.33 11.41 2.40
C ASN A 63 -1.71 10.24 1.51
N PRO A 64 -3.01 9.93 1.36
CA PRO A 64 -3.42 8.85 0.47
C PRO A 64 -3.20 9.23 -0.99
N ILE A 65 -2.76 8.26 -1.79
CA ILE A 65 -2.66 8.41 -3.23
C ILE A 65 -4.03 8.12 -3.83
N CYS A 66 -4.54 9.07 -4.58
CA CYS A 66 -5.87 8.96 -5.17
C CYS A 66 -5.96 7.77 -6.13
N ASN A 67 -7.05 7.04 -6.05
CA ASN A 67 -7.43 6.06 -7.06
C ASN A 67 -8.03 6.81 -8.26
N THR A 68 -7.23 6.98 -9.30
CA THR A 68 -7.60 7.80 -10.46
C THR A 68 -8.81 7.30 -11.21
N CYS A 69 -9.15 6.02 -11.05
CA CYS A 69 -10.29 5.44 -11.76
C CYS A 69 -11.64 5.90 -11.18
N ASN A 70 -11.70 6.15 -9.86
CA ASN A 70 -12.94 6.42 -9.15
C ASN A 70 -12.93 7.75 -8.39
N ASP A 71 -11.85 8.50 -8.48
CA ASP A 71 -11.69 9.78 -7.78
C ASP A 71 -11.84 9.64 -6.25
N VAL A 72 -11.43 8.51 -5.69
CA VAL A 72 -11.42 8.25 -4.27
C VAL A 72 -10.00 7.89 -3.83
N ASP A 73 -9.76 7.95 -2.52
CA ASP A 73 -8.42 7.79 -1.96
C ASP A 73 -8.08 6.35 -1.60
N TYR A 74 -8.86 5.39 -2.05
CA TYR A 74 -8.66 3.98 -1.67
C TYR A 74 -9.02 3.03 -2.81
N PHE A 75 -8.54 1.79 -2.67
CA PHE A 75 -8.90 0.69 -3.55
C PHE A 75 -9.76 -0.31 -2.77
N THR A 76 -10.88 -0.72 -3.37
CA THR A 76 -11.79 -1.69 -2.74
C THR A 76 -11.28 -3.11 -3.01
N LEU A 77 -11.22 -3.93 -1.97
CA LEU A 77 -10.79 -5.32 -2.05
C LEU A 77 -11.99 -6.26 -2.04
N ASP A 78 -12.00 -7.26 -2.94
CA ASP A 78 -13.17 -8.13 -3.14
C ASP A 78 -12.79 -9.58 -3.53
N ASP A 79 -11.78 -10.16 -2.91
CA ASP A 79 -11.30 -11.53 -3.18
C ASP A 79 -10.71 -11.72 -4.57
N THR A 80 -10.21 -10.65 -5.17
CA THR A 80 -9.48 -10.73 -6.43
C THR A 80 -8.01 -10.42 -6.21
N VAL A 81 -7.18 -10.82 -7.17
CA VAL A 81 -5.79 -10.37 -7.22
C VAL A 81 -5.76 -9.01 -7.90
N ILE A 82 -5.22 -8.02 -7.22
CA ILE A 82 -5.12 -6.65 -7.73
C ILE A 82 -3.65 -6.29 -7.90
N THR A 83 -3.32 -5.69 -9.02
CA THR A 83 -1.99 -5.14 -9.27
C THR A 83 -2.13 -3.64 -9.50
N ILE A 84 -1.37 -2.85 -8.74
CA ILE A 84 -1.35 -1.40 -8.86
C ILE A 84 0.07 -0.99 -9.21
N GLU A 85 0.22 -0.14 -10.22
CA GLU A 85 1.52 0.27 -10.72
C GLU A 85 1.63 1.79 -10.75
N LYS A 86 2.78 2.31 -10.36
CA LYS A 86 3.11 3.73 -10.50
C LYS A 86 4.53 3.86 -11.04
N LYS A 87 4.68 4.56 -12.17
CA LYS A 87 5.98 4.70 -12.84
C LYS A 87 6.75 5.95 -12.44
N ASP A 88 6.10 6.90 -11.83
CA ASP A 88 6.65 8.23 -11.59
C ASP A 88 6.34 8.70 -10.16
N PHE A 89 6.73 7.88 -9.20
CA PHE A 89 6.50 8.17 -7.80
C PHE A 89 7.61 9.06 -7.27
N LYS A 90 7.23 10.22 -6.75
CA LYS A 90 8.20 11.26 -6.35
C LYS A 90 8.27 11.52 -4.85
N ALA A 91 7.49 10.82 -4.05
CA ALA A 91 7.57 10.97 -2.60
C ALA A 91 8.74 10.19 -2.04
N ASN A 92 9.19 10.57 -0.85
CA ASN A 92 10.31 9.92 -0.19
C ASN A 92 9.91 8.62 0.48
N TRP A 93 8.69 8.53 1.02
CA TRP A 93 8.24 7.41 1.83
C TRP A 93 6.92 6.86 1.33
N PHE A 94 6.74 5.57 1.54
CA PHE A 94 5.59 4.79 1.09
C PHE A 94 5.14 3.85 2.20
N ARG A 95 3.84 3.70 2.36
CA ARG A 95 3.26 2.63 3.17
C ARG A 95 1.88 2.27 2.65
N ILE A 96 1.36 1.14 3.12
CA ILE A 96 0.00 0.72 2.82
C ILE A 96 -0.77 0.60 4.12
N ARG A 97 -2.00 1.08 4.11
CA ARG A 97 -2.93 0.95 5.22
C ARG A 97 -4.19 0.26 4.72
N VAL A 98 -4.63 -0.75 5.44
CA VAL A 98 -5.86 -1.49 5.12
C VAL A 98 -6.86 -1.28 6.24
N GLU A 99 -8.06 -0.82 5.88
CA GLU A 99 -9.17 -0.65 6.80
C GLU A 99 -10.21 -1.75 6.53
N PRO A 100 -10.65 -2.49 7.57
CA PRO A 100 -11.57 -3.60 7.35
C PRO A 100 -12.97 -3.17 6.92
N THR A 101 -13.42 -1.98 7.29
CA THR A 101 -14.77 -1.46 7.05
C THR A 101 -15.83 -2.45 7.53
N ASP A 102 -16.61 -3.04 6.62
CA ASP A 102 -17.64 -4.03 6.95
C ASP A 102 -17.15 -5.48 6.87
N ASN A 103 -15.86 -5.69 6.64
CA ASN A 103 -15.29 -7.02 6.50
C ASN A 103 -14.92 -7.60 7.87
N THR A 104 -15.35 -8.83 8.14
CA THR A 104 -15.11 -9.51 9.42
C THR A 104 -14.42 -10.87 9.26
N ALA A 105 -13.87 -11.16 8.08
CA ALA A 105 -13.25 -12.45 7.82
C ALA A 105 -12.14 -12.34 6.77
N GLY A 106 -11.37 -13.39 6.64
CA GLY A 106 -10.40 -13.55 5.57
C GLY A 106 -9.01 -13.05 5.88
N THR A 107 -8.18 -13.14 4.87
CA THR A 107 -6.75 -12.80 4.95
C THR A 107 -6.33 -11.94 3.79
N ILE A 108 -5.21 -11.24 3.97
CA ILE A 108 -4.62 -10.39 2.94
C ILE A 108 -3.11 -10.57 2.89
N SER A 109 -2.58 -10.59 1.68
CA SER A 109 -1.15 -10.56 1.42
C SER A 109 -0.86 -9.40 0.48
N VAL A 110 0.18 -8.64 0.77
CA VAL A 110 0.61 -7.52 -0.05
C VAL A 110 2.11 -7.60 -0.27
N SER A 111 2.52 -7.55 -1.52
CA SER A 111 3.93 -7.48 -1.87
C SER A 111 4.21 -6.26 -2.73
N LEU A 112 5.41 -5.74 -2.61
CA LEU A 112 5.87 -4.56 -3.30
C LEU A 112 7.11 -4.92 -4.12
N SER A 113 7.10 -4.52 -5.38
CA SER A 113 8.26 -4.58 -6.25
C SER A 113 8.60 -3.16 -6.66
N TYR A 114 9.84 -2.71 -6.45
CA TYR A 114 10.19 -1.33 -6.76
C TYR A 114 11.61 -1.21 -7.29
N LYS A 115 11.83 -0.13 -8.03
CA LYS A 115 13.09 0.20 -8.67
C LYS A 115 13.37 1.67 -8.45
N THR A 116 14.52 1.97 -7.83
CA THR A 116 14.96 3.33 -7.59
C THR A 116 15.80 3.78 -8.77
N PHE A 117 15.57 4.99 -9.25
CA PHE A 117 16.35 5.58 -10.32
C PHE A 117 17.47 6.44 -9.75
N PRO A 118 18.65 6.43 -10.39
CA PRO A 118 19.75 7.29 -9.95
C PRO A 118 19.51 8.77 -10.16
#